data_854292e8d658dd5fa442a48eda94ee34
#
_entry.id   854292e8d658dd5fa442a48eda94ee34
#
_cell.length_a   1.000
_cell.length_b   1.000
_cell.length_c   1.000
_cell.angle_alpha   90.00
_cell.angle_beta   90.00
_cell.angle_gamma   90.00
#
_symmetry.space_group_name_H-M   'P 1'
#
loop_
_entity.id
_entity.type
_entity.pdbx_description
1 polymer ?
#
loop_
_entity_poly.entity_id
_entity_poly.type
_entity_poly.pdbx_seq_one_letter_code
_entity_poly.pdbx_strand_id
1 'polypeptide(L)'
;MTFDIGMPMVPEVALFLLAVLVLLLGLLRPQVAVPHRDTEPDLQVGHATAVGWVTFVGLLATLALTFLAREGTSLFGGTFVNDSLAIFSKKLFVASAALSVLGSQTLRKGSFTRRAAEYHFILIASVLGMLVLASARELILLFVAFELMSMPLYVLTGFVKREGTAPEAALKFFLVGTASSAVIVYGMSFIFGVTGSTELSAIPGALATGDPMMLLGMTLLLAGLGFKIAAFPFHMWAPDTYEAASTPFVAWLAVAPKAAGFVAIIRLYVEGVGAAALVWMPVVAAVAGMTIITGNLMAIPQHNIKRLLAYSGIAHIGYMLVGLAALTTNGIAMVLFYLVAYLFGNMGAFFVVEAVARSENSEEIDAYKGLAQRSPLLALAMLVFLLSLGGIPFVAGFWAKLYVFLAAIDRGMYGLVFLGAVLTVVALYYYLLIARRMYIEEPVRTGRVQVPPLLGLAILICIVGVVGIGAWPGPWVNATQRAAASVFAAPAALAK
;
A
#
# COMPACT_ATOMS: atom_id res chain seq x y z
N MET A 1 -27.56 13.99 -23.35
CA MET A 1 -26.63 13.57 -22.30
C MET A 1 -25.93 14.82 -21.83
N THR A 2 -26.40 15.44 -20.77
CA THR A 2 -25.65 16.51 -20.09
C THR A 2 -24.53 15.86 -19.34
N PHE A 3 -23.29 16.08 -19.77
CA PHE A 3 -22.09 15.73 -19.01
C PHE A 3 -22.08 16.59 -17.73
N ASP A 4 -22.77 16.13 -16.70
CA ASP A 4 -22.63 16.69 -15.38
C ASP A 4 -21.34 16.09 -14.75
N ILE A 5 -20.20 16.66 -15.15
CA ILE A 5 -18.89 16.38 -14.57
C ILE A 5 -18.87 16.95 -13.14
N GLY A 6 -20.03 17.21 -12.56
CA GLY A 6 -20.16 17.78 -11.25
C GLY A 6 -19.63 16.84 -10.16
N MET A 7 -18.94 17.39 -9.21
CA MET A 7 -18.58 16.90 -7.86
C MET A 7 -18.09 15.42 -7.63
N PRO A 8 -18.61 14.32 -8.27
CA PRO A 8 -18.19 12.96 -7.95
C PRO A 8 -16.72 12.62 -8.27
N MET A 9 -16.15 13.21 -9.34
CA MET A 9 -14.75 12.93 -9.77
C MET A 9 -13.79 14.09 -9.48
N VAL A 10 -14.14 15.01 -8.57
CA VAL A 10 -13.28 16.17 -8.26
C VAL A 10 -11.86 15.78 -7.82
N PRO A 11 -11.66 14.79 -6.95
CA PRO A 11 -10.31 14.37 -6.58
C PRO A 11 -9.51 13.77 -7.75
N GLU A 12 -10.15 12.98 -8.61
CA GLU A 12 -9.53 12.37 -9.80
C GLU A 12 -9.13 13.43 -10.84
N VAL A 13 -10.02 14.38 -11.10
CA VAL A 13 -9.74 15.51 -12.01
C VAL A 13 -8.62 16.38 -11.45
N ALA A 14 -8.62 16.67 -10.16
CA ALA A 14 -7.56 17.42 -9.50
C ALA A 14 -6.20 16.72 -9.62
N LEU A 15 -6.16 15.39 -9.44
CA LEU A 15 -4.93 14.61 -9.65
C LEU A 15 -4.49 14.60 -11.10
N PHE A 16 -5.42 14.46 -12.05
CA PHE A 16 -5.09 14.52 -13.46
C PHE A 16 -4.48 15.87 -13.85
N LEU A 17 -5.09 16.97 -13.40
CA LEU A 17 -4.57 18.32 -13.62
C LEU A 17 -3.20 18.52 -12.95
N LEU A 18 -3.01 17.98 -11.75
CA LEU A 18 -1.71 17.99 -11.08
C LEU A 18 -0.66 17.21 -11.87
N ALA A 19 -1.02 16.04 -12.42
CA ALA A 19 -0.11 15.25 -13.26
C ALA A 19 0.33 16.02 -14.50
N VAL A 20 -0.62 16.68 -15.19
CA VAL A 20 -0.34 17.53 -16.35
C VAL A 20 0.56 18.70 -15.95
N LEU A 21 0.25 19.39 -14.84
CA LEU A 21 1.05 20.50 -14.34
C LEU A 21 2.50 20.09 -14.05
N VAL A 22 2.68 18.96 -13.36
CA VAL A 22 4.01 18.42 -13.02
C VAL A 22 4.79 18.05 -14.29
N LEU A 23 4.12 17.47 -15.30
CA LEU A 23 4.74 17.16 -16.58
C LEU A 23 5.18 18.43 -17.31
N LEU A 24 4.32 19.46 -17.36
CA LEU A 24 4.65 20.76 -17.96
C LEU A 24 5.83 21.44 -17.26
N LEU A 25 5.90 21.37 -15.92
CA LEU A 25 7.05 21.86 -15.16
C LEU A 25 8.34 21.11 -15.55
N GLY A 26 8.25 19.82 -15.88
CA GLY A 26 9.37 19.05 -16.41
C GLY A 26 9.93 19.58 -17.73
N LEU A 27 9.06 20.13 -18.60
CA LEU A 27 9.48 20.74 -19.86
C LEU A 27 10.22 22.09 -19.67
N LEU A 28 9.94 22.80 -18.57
CA LEU A 28 10.59 24.07 -18.21
C LEU A 28 11.94 23.87 -17.50
N ARG A 29 12.46 22.67 -17.51
CA ARG A 29 13.71 22.32 -16.85
C ARG A 29 14.88 23.14 -17.42
N PRO A 30 15.74 23.72 -16.56
CA PRO A 30 16.96 24.41 -17.01
C PRO A 30 17.91 23.45 -17.74
N GLN A 31 18.23 23.76 -18.98
CA GLN A 31 19.26 23.04 -19.74
C GLN A 31 20.63 23.57 -19.33
N VAL A 32 21.25 22.93 -18.35
CA VAL A 32 22.62 23.24 -17.94
C VAL A 32 23.54 22.18 -18.54
N ALA A 33 24.52 22.61 -19.32
CA ALA A 33 25.59 21.73 -19.80
C ALA A 33 26.34 21.14 -18.60
N VAL A 34 26.39 19.82 -18.50
CA VAL A 34 26.97 19.10 -17.37
C VAL A 34 28.48 19.04 -17.52
N PRO A 35 29.28 19.77 -16.72
CA PRO A 35 30.70 19.50 -16.59
C PRO A 35 30.88 18.45 -15.47
N HIS A 36 31.40 17.31 -15.83
CA HIS A 36 31.85 16.21 -14.97
C HIS A 36 30.91 15.61 -13.90
N ARG A 37 31.03 14.30 -13.74
CA ARG A 37 30.13 13.31 -13.14
C ARG A 37 29.66 13.48 -11.70
N ASP A 38 30.14 14.43 -10.91
CA ASP A 38 29.95 14.43 -9.46
C ASP A 38 29.31 15.67 -8.81
N THR A 39 29.09 16.74 -9.55
CA THR A 39 28.41 17.95 -9.03
C THR A 39 27.21 18.30 -9.90
N GLU A 40 26.01 18.05 -9.40
CA GLU A 40 24.81 18.56 -10.07
C GLU A 40 24.68 20.06 -9.86
N PRO A 41 24.36 20.84 -10.91
CA PRO A 41 24.20 22.29 -10.77
C PRO A 41 23.07 22.62 -9.80
N ASP A 42 23.27 23.60 -8.91
CA ASP A 42 22.29 24.05 -7.91
C ASP A 42 20.91 24.35 -8.50
N LEU A 43 20.87 24.87 -9.74
CA LEU A 43 19.62 25.11 -10.47
C LEU A 43 18.79 23.85 -10.74
N GLN A 44 19.43 22.71 -11.01
CA GLN A 44 18.71 21.44 -11.22
C GLN A 44 18.16 20.89 -9.90
N VAL A 45 18.91 21.03 -8.81
CA VAL A 45 18.45 20.68 -7.47
C VAL A 45 17.28 21.57 -7.05
N GLY A 46 17.37 22.88 -7.30
CA GLY A 46 16.29 23.83 -7.03
C GLY A 46 15.01 23.49 -7.80
N HIS A 47 15.12 23.19 -9.09
CA HIS A 47 13.98 22.78 -9.93
C HIS A 47 13.33 21.48 -9.43
N ALA A 48 14.11 20.43 -9.14
CA ALA A 48 13.62 19.17 -8.60
C ALA A 48 12.88 19.37 -7.27
N THR A 49 13.42 20.22 -6.39
CA THR A 49 12.79 20.58 -5.13
C THR A 49 11.47 21.33 -5.34
N ALA A 50 11.42 22.27 -6.29
CA ALA A 50 10.20 23.00 -6.62
C ALA A 50 9.09 22.07 -7.17
N VAL A 51 9.45 21.18 -8.09
CA VAL A 51 8.51 20.15 -8.61
C VAL A 51 7.97 19.28 -7.48
N GLY A 52 8.83 18.84 -6.56
CA GLY A 52 8.39 18.04 -5.41
C GLY A 52 7.45 18.83 -4.49
N TRP A 53 7.69 20.12 -4.24
CA TRP A 53 6.78 20.96 -3.47
C TRP A 53 5.45 21.19 -4.16
N VAL A 54 5.42 21.43 -5.46
CA VAL A 54 4.18 21.54 -6.24
C VAL A 54 3.39 20.25 -6.14
N THR A 55 4.06 19.10 -6.29
CA THR A 55 3.42 17.78 -6.14
C THR A 55 2.86 17.59 -4.74
N PHE A 56 3.63 17.91 -3.70
CA PHE A 56 3.19 17.76 -2.30
C PHE A 56 1.97 18.62 -1.99
N VAL A 57 2.02 19.91 -2.33
CA VAL A 57 0.91 20.85 -2.12
C VAL A 57 -0.32 20.44 -2.93
N GLY A 58 -0.14 20.00 -4.18
CA GLY A 58 -1.21 19.50 -5.03
C GLY A 58 -1.87 18.24 -4.46
N LEU A 59 -1.09 17.31 -3.87
CA LEU A 59 -1.62 16.14 -3.19
C LEU A 59 -2.38 16.53 -1.90
N LEU A 60 -1.89 17.52 -1.13
CA LEU A 60 -2.63 18.02 0.04
C LEU A 60 -3.95 18.70 -0.37
N ALA A 61 -3.95 19.47 -1.46
CA ALA A 61 -5.18 20.04 -2.01
C ALA A 61 -6.15 18.94 -2.46
N THR A 62 -5.66 17.92 -3.16
CA THR A 62 -6.48 16.75 -3.54
C THR A 62 -7.03 16.02 -2.31
N LEU A 63 -6.19 15.85 -1.27
CA LEU A 63 -6.65 15.26 0.00
C LEU A 63 -7.78 16.07 0.62
N ALA A 64 -7.67 17.40 0.65
CA ALA A 64 -8.73 18.28 1.13
C ALA A 64 -10.02 18.11 0.31
N LEU A 65 -9.91 18.00 -1.02
CA LEU A 65 -11.06 17.75 -1.90
C LEU A 65 -11.75 16.41 -1.62
N THR A 66 -11.02 15.37 -1.16
CA THR A 66 -11.66 14.10 -0.77
C THR A 66 -12.58 14.23 0.45
N PHE A 67 -12.41 15.25 1.30
CA PHE A 67 -13.33 15.54 2.42
C PHE A 67 -14.60 16.25 1.97
N LEU A 68 -14.58 16.88 0.78
CA LEU A 68 -15.74 17.55 0.17
C LEU A 68 -16.54 16.61 -0.74
N ALA A 69 -15.98 15.42 -1.05
CA ALA A 69 -16.65 14.44 -1.88
C ALA A 69 -17.95 13.96 -1.25
N ARG A 70 -19.05 13.95 -2.04
CA ARG A 70 -20.36 13.52 -1.58
C ARG A 70 -20.52 12.01 -1.71
N GLU A 71 -21.00 11.38 -0.64
CA GLU A 71 -21.38 9.98 -0.64
C GLU A 71 -22.65 9.72 -1.47
N GLY A 72 -22.76 8.50 -2.03
CA GLY A 72 -23.96 8.07 -2.77
C GLY A 72 -24.06 8.65 -4.19
N THR A 73 -23.02 9.30 -4.68
CA THR A 73 -22.99 9.80 -6.08
C THR A 73 -22.44 8.75 -7.02
N SER A 74 -23.07 8.61 -8.20
CA SER A 74 -22.64 7.67 -9.25
C SER A 74 -22.55 8.36 -10.61
N LEU A 75 -21.66 7.84 -11.46
CA LEU A 75 -21.46 8.28 -12.84
C LEU A 75 -21.47 7.09 -13.79
N PHE A 76 -21.61 7.38 -15.07
CA PHE A 76 -21.52 6.38 -16.15
C PHE A 76 -22.44 5.17 -15.91
N GLY A 77 -23.71 5.43 -15.56
CA GLY A 77 -24.68 4.36 -15.34
C GLY A 77 -24.45 3.49 -14.11
N GLY A 78 -23.65 3.96 -13.12
CA GLY A 78 -23.36 3.22 -11.89
C GLY A 78 -22.03 2.46 -11.91
N THR A 79 -21.27 2.51 -13.01
CA THR A 79 -19.95 1.85 -13.09
C THR A 79 -18.88 2.52 -12.21
N PHE A 80 -19.07 3.82 -11.93
CA PHE A 80 -18.23 4.60 -11.01
C PHE A 80 -19.09 5.13 -9.85
N VAL A 81 -18.76 4.77 -8.62
CA VAL A 81 -19.53 5.11 -7.41
C VAL A 81 -18.63 5.70 -6.32
N ASN A 82 -19.06 6.82 -5.74
CA ASN A 82 -18.48 7.41 -4.53
C ASN A 82 -19.29 6.98 -3.31
N ASP A 83 -19.03 5.82 -2.78
CA ASP A 83 -19.52 5.37 -1.47
C ASP A 83 -18.49 5.65 -0.35
N SER A 84 -18.85 5.33 0.89
CA SER A 84 -17.96 5.51 2.04
C SER A 84 -16.65 4.74 1.91
N LEU A 85 -16.64 3.54 1.28
CA LEU A 85 -15.41 2.78 1.02
C LEU A 85 -14.49 3.51 0.04
N ALA A 86 -15.04 4.02 -1.08
CA ALA A 86 -14.28 4.77 -2.06
C ALA A 86 -13.64 6.02 -1.44
N ILE A 87 -14.44 6.83 -0.75
CA ILE A 87 -13.97 8.08 -0.13
C ILE A 87 -12.92 7.81 0.95
N PHE A 88 -13.12 6.80 1.79
CA PHE A 88 -12.14 6.38 2.80
C PHE A 88 -10.81 5.96 2.15
N SER A 89 -10.88 5.13 1.11
CA SER A 89 -9.70 4.60 0.40
C SER A 89 -8.94 5.71 -0.32
N LYS A 90 -9.65 6.64 -0.97
CA LYS A 90 -9.04 7.81 -1.63
C LYS A 90 -8.23 8.66 -0.65
N LYS A 91 -8.74 8.90 0.56
CA LYS A 91 -8.01 9.62 1.62
C LYS A 91 -6.72 8.90 1.98
N LEU A 92 -6.77 7.59 2.16
CA LEU A 92 -5.61 6.77 2.49
C LEU A 92 -4.56 6.80 1.38
N PHE A 93 -4.96 6.68 0.12
CA PHE A 93 -4.04 6.65 -1.02
C PHE A 93 -3.35 8.00 -1.22
N VAL A 94 -4.11 9.10 -1.19
CA VAL A 94 -3.55 10.44 -1.37
C VAL A 94 -2.66 10.84 -0.19
N ALA A 95 -3.06 10.54 1.05
CA ALA A 95 -2.24 10.82 2.24
C ALA A 95 -0.91 10.05 2.21
N SER A 96 -0.93 8.77 1.83
CA SER A 96 0.29 7.97 1.70
C SER A 96 1.21 8.49 0.59
N ALA A 97 0.66 8.93 -0.54
CA ALA A 97 1.42 9.53 -1.63
C ALA A 97 2.07 10.86 -1.19
N ALA A 98 1.33 11.71 -0.47
CA ALA A 98 1.88 12.95 0.06
C ALA A 98 3.06 12.69 1.02
N LEU A 99 2.95 11.71 1.91
CA LEU A 99 4.05 11.29 2.79
C LEU A 99 5.26 10.75 1.99
N SER A 100 5.01 9.97 0.93
CA SER A 100 6.08 9.47 0.06
C SER A 100 6.81 10.60 -0.66
N VAL A 101 6.06 11.58 -1.20
CA VAL A 101 6.65 12.77 -1.85
C VAL A 101 7.48 13.57 -0.86
N LEU A 102 7.01 13.75 0.39
CA LEU A 102 7.77 14.42 1.44
C LEU A 102 9.10 13.69 1.73
N GLY A 103 9.06 12.35 1.86
CA GLY A 103 10.25 11.51 2.02
C GLY A 103 11.19 11.55 0.82
N SER A 104 10.65 11.60 -0.41
CA SER A 104 11.44 11.60 -1.65
C SER A 104 12.23 12.89 -1.88
N GLN A 105 11.89 14.00 -1.20
CA GLN A 105 12.66 15.26 -1.25
C GLN A 105 14.12 15.09 -0.80
N THR A 106 14.45 13.97 -0.18
CA THR A 106 15.82 13.60 0.20
C THR A 106 16.64 13.07 -0.98
N LEU A 107 16.00 12.61 -2.05
CA LEU A 107 16.64 12.04 -3.22
C LEU A 107 17.20 13.17 -4.12
N ARG A 108 18.41 13.64 -3.82
CA ARG A 108 19.03 14.81 -4.49
C ARG A 108 20.20 14.44 -5.40
N LYS A 109 20.38 13.17 -5.79
CA LYS A 109 21.55 12.72 -6.57
C LYS A 109 21.14 11.98 -7.84
N GLY A 110 21.91 12.20 -8.89
CA GLY A 110 21.93 11.43 -10.11
C GLY A 110 20.66 11.54 -10.97
N SER A 111 20.15 10.39 -11.41
CA SER A 111 18.99 10.31 -12.31
C SER A 111 17.71 10.88 -11.72
N PHE A 112 17.56 10.89 -10.38
CA PHE A 112 16.37 11.42 -9.72
C PHE A 112 16.26 12.94 -9.89
N THR A 113 17.32 13.71 -9.58
CA THR A 113 17.32 15.18 -9.71
C THR A 113 17.01 15.62 -11.14
N ARG A 114 17.56 14.88 -12.11
CA ARG A 114 17.33 15.16 -13.53
C ARG A 114 15.93 14.82 -14.03
N ARG A 115 15.23 13.90 -13.39
CA ARG A 115 13.94 13.37 -13.82
C ARG A 115 12.87 13.42 -12.71
N ALA A 116 12.97 14.44 -11.85
CA ALA A 116 12.04 14.56 -10.72
C ALA A 116 10.59 14.75 -11.19
N ALA A 117 10.36 15.50 -12.27
CA ALA A 117 9.02 15.68 -12.81
C ALA A 117 8.43 14.38 -13.33
N GLU A 118 9.22 13.59 -14.07
CA GLU A 118 8.79 12.27 -14.57
C GLU A 118 8.50 11.31 -13.40
N TYR A 119 9.35 11.31 -12.35
CA TYR A 119 9.10 10.49 -11.16
C TYR A 119 7.77 10.83 -10.50
N HIS A 120 7.53 12.11 -10.24
CA HIS A 120 6.29 12.54 -9.59
C HIS A 120 5.07 12.38 -10.50
N PHE A 121 5.18 12.60 -11.80
CA PHE A 121 4.14 12.33 -12.78
C PHE A 121 3.72 10.85 -12.75
N ILE A 122 4.68 9.94 -12.81
CA ILE A 122 4.43 8.48 -12.79
C ILE A 122 3.80 8.06 -11.45
N LEU A 123 4.25 8.64 -10.33
CA LEU A 123 3.66 8.39 -9.03
C LEU A 123 2.19 8.86 -8.96
N ILE A 124 1.91 10.08 -9.43
CA ILE A 124 0.54 10.64 -9.48
C ILE A 124 -0.36 9.77 -10.38
N ALA A 125 0.13 9.31 -11.53
CA ALA A 125 -0.62 8.42 -12.42
C ALA A 125 -1.03 7.11 -11.72
N SER A 126 -0.12 6.52 -10.91
CA SER A 126 -0.46 5.35 -10.11
C SER A 126 -1.54 5.66 -9.05
N VAL A 127 -1.43 6.81 -8.36
CA VAL A 127 -2.45 7.24 -7.38
C VAL A 127 -3.80 7.46 -8.05
N LEU A 128 -3.82 8.06 -9.25
CA LEU A 128 -5.04 8.24 -10.04
C LEU A 128 -5.72 6.89 -10.32
N GLY A 129 -4.93 5.88 -10.75
CA GLY A 129 -5.41 4.51 -10.92
C GLY A 129 -6.04 3.95 -9.65
N MET A 130 -5.44 4.20 -8.47
CA MET A 130 -5.99 3.76 -7.19
C MET A 130 -7.31 4.44 -6.84
N LEU A 131 -7.47 5.75 -7.12
CA LEU A 131 -8.70 6.47 -6.85
C LEU A 131 -9.85 5.93 -7.72
N VAL A 132 -9.59 5.72 -9.01
CA VAL A 132 -10.58 5.14 -9.93
C VAL A 132 -10.93 3.72 -9.51
N LEU A 133 -9.94 2.89 -9.15
CA LEU A 133 -10.12 1.52 -8.67
C LEU A 133 -11.06 1.46 -7.46
N ALA A 134 -10.89 2.38 -6.50
CA ALA A 134 -11.73 2.43 -5.30
C ALA A 134 -13.21 2.70 -5.62
N SER A 135 -13.49 3.39 -6.70
CA SER A 135 -14.84 3.75 -7.16
C SER A 135 -15.43 2.79 -8.19
N ALA A 136 -14.63 1.85 -8.74
CA ALA A 136 -15.04 0.97 -9.82
C ALA A 136 -16.04 -0.09 -9.33
N ARG A 137 -17.18 -0.23 -10.02
CA ARG A 137 -18.21 -1.28 -9.85
C ARG A 137 -18.50 -2.07 -11.12
N GLU A 138 -17.52 -2.06 -12.01
CA GLU A 138 -17.58 -2.77 -13.28
C GLU A 138 -16.20 -3.40 -13.55
N LEU A 139 -16.18 -4.63 -14.09
CA LEU A 139 -14.96 -5.43 -14.25
C LEU A 139 -13.92 -4.74 -15.15
N ILE A 140 -14.34 -4.15 -16.28
CA ILE A 140 -13.40 -3.52 -17.22
C ILE A 140 -12.81 -2.25 -16.60
N LEU A 141 -13.64 -1.41 -15.96
CA LEU A 141 -13.18 -0.20 -15.28
C LEU A 141 -12.20 -0.55 -14.15
N LEU A 142 -12.52 -1.61 -13.38
CA LEU A 142 -11.66 -2.12 -12.31
C LEU A 142 -10.31 -2.57 -12.86
N PHE A 143 -10.29 -3.31 -13.99
CA PHE A 143 -9.08 -3.77 -14.64
C PHE A 143 -8.23 -2.63 -15.19
N VAL A 144 -8.84 -1.68 -15.91
CA VAL A 144 -8.13 -0.51 -16.45
C VAL A 144 -7.52 0.34 -15.33
N ALA A 145 -8.27 0.57 -14.25
CA ALA A 145 -7.79 1.28 -13.08
C ALA A 145 -6.64 0.53 -12.38
N PHE A 146 -6.75 -0.81 -12.30
CA PHE A 146 -5.71 -1.67 -11.75
C PHE A 146 -4.40 -1.59 -12.58
N GLU A 147 -4.49 -1.57 -13.92
CA GLU A 147 -3.32 -1.43 -14.78
C GLU A 147 -2.74 0.00 -14.73
N LEU A 148 -3.59 1.03 -14.70
CA LEU A 148 -3.16 2.42 -14.51
C LEU A 148 -2.41 2.60 -13.19
N MET A 149 -2.80 1.89 -12.13
CA MET A 149 -2.05 1.85 -10.88
C MET A 149 -0.74 1.07 -11.02
N SER A 150 -0.74 -0.07 -11.74
CA SER A 150 0.32 -1.08 -11.68
C SER A 150 1.51 -0.77 -12.57
N MET A 151 1.28 -0.35 -13.83
CA MET A 151 2.36 -0.07 -14.78
C MET A 151 3.34 1.01 -14.29
N PRO A 152 2.88 2.12 -13.68
CA PRO A 152 3.77 3.10 -13.07
C PRO A 152 4.70 2.50 -12.01
N LEU A 153 4.24 1.51 -11.22
CA LEU A 153 5.04 0.90 -10.16
C LEU A 153 6.25 0.13 -10.72
N TYR A 154 6.09 -0.53 -11.87
CA TYR A 154 7.18 -1.24 -12.52
C TYR A 154 8.26 -0.26 -12.98
N VAL A 155 7.87 0.89 -13.54
CA VAL A 155 8.79 1.94 -13.96
C VAL A 155 9.49 2.58 -12.76
N LEU A 156 8.76 2.88 -11.69
CA LEU A 156 9.32 3.49 -10.48
C LEU A 156 10.31 2.56 -9.76
N THR A 157 10.11 1.24 -9.83
CA THR A 157 11.05 0.26 -9.28
C THR A 157 12.45 0.40 -9.91
N GLY A 158 12.52 0.56 -11.23
CA GLY A 158 13.78 0.73 -11.96
C GLY A 158 14.21 2.19 -12.15
N PHE A 159 13.55 3.17 -11.52
CA PHE A 159 13.75 4.58 -11.80
C PHE A 159 15.14 5.08 -11.41
N VAL A 160 15.63 4.68 -10.25
CA VAL A 160 16.98 5.00 -9.77
C VAL A 160 17.90 3.83 -10.12
N LYS A 161 18.61 3.97 -11.24
CA LYS A 161 19.55 2.96 -11.71
C LYS A 161 20.80 2.91 -10.81
N ARG A 162 20.82 2.03 -9.84
CA ARG A 162 22.00 1.70 -9.03
C ARG A 162 22.46 0.28 -9.42
N GLU A 163 23.71 0.16 -9.83
CA GLU A 163 24.50 -1.10 -9.90
C GLU A 163 23.82 -2.35 -10.48
N GLY A 164 22.95 -2.19 -11.49
CA GLY A 164 22.36 -3.32 -12.22
C GLY A 164 21.19 -4.05 -11.54
N THR A 165 21.01 -3.95 -10.23
CA THR A 165 19.96 -4.67 -9.47
C THR A 165 18.55 -4.09 -9.65
N ALA A 166 18.42 -2.77 -9.75
CA ALA A 166 17.12 -2.13 -9.90
C ALA A 166 16.43 -2.42 -11.24
N PRO A 167 17.12 -2.43 -12.42
CA PRO A 167 16.52 -2.87 -13.67
C PRO A 167 16.10 -4.34 -13.67
N GLU A 168 16.88 -5.23 -13.05
CA GLU A 168 16.54 -6.66 -12.93
C GLU A 168 15.29 -6.85 -12.08
N ALA A 169 15.22 -6.20 -10.91
CA ALA A 169 14.05 -6.26 -10.04
C ALA A 169 12.80 -5.67 -10.72
N ALA A 170 12.95 -4.56 -11.45
CA ALA A 170 11.86 -3.96 -12.22
C ALA A 170 11.35 -4.91 -13.31
N LEU A 171 12.26 -5.60 -14.02
CA LEU A 171 11.89 -6.58 -15.04
C LEU A 171 11.18 -7.79 -14.43
N LYS A 172 11.68 -8.35 -13.31
CA LYS A 172 11.01 -9.43 -12.58
C LYS A 172 9.61 -9.02 -12.13
N PHE A 173 9.49 -7.84 -11.55
CA PHE A 173 8.20 -7.31 -11.07
C PHE A 173 7.24 -7.10 -12.24
N PHE A 174 7.69 -6.56 -13.37
CA PHE A 174 6.91 -6.39 -14.59
C PHE A 174 6.43 -7.73 -15.16
N LEU A 175 7.33 -8.70 -15.36
CA LEU A 175 6.99 -9.98 -15.99
C LEU A 175 5.96 -10.76 -15.15
N VAL A 176 6.18 -10.87 -13.84
CA VAL A 176 5.22 -11.56 -12.95
C VAL A 176 3.92 -10.75 -12.85
N GLY A 177 4.01 -9.42 -12.84
CA GLY A 177 2.85 -8.54 -12.83
C GLY A 177 1.98 -8.69 -14.08
N THR A 178 2.59 -8.68 -15.26
CA THR A 178 1.87 -8.87 -16.53
C THR A 178 1.22 -10.25 -16.63
N ALA A 179 1.91 -11.30 -16.16
CA ALA A 179 1.34 -12.64 -16.08
C ALA A 179 0.12 -12.66 -15.14
N SER A 180 0.20 -11.97 -14.00
CA SER A 180 -0.92 -11.81 -13.07
C SER A 180 -2.11 -11.07 -13.72
N SER A 181 -1.86 -10.01 -14.47
CA SER A 181 -2.87 -9.26 -15.21
C SER A 181 -3.58 -10.13 -16.25
N ALA A 182 -2.83 -10.97 -16.96
CA ALA A 182 -3.41 -11.94 -17.90
C ALA A 182 -4.34 -12.94 -17.19
N VAL A 183 -3.94 -13.42 -16.00
CA VAL A 183 -4.78 -14.30 -15.17
C VAL A 183 -6.05 -13.60 -14.70
N ILE A 184 -5.98 -12.31 -14.31
CA ILE A 184 -7.14 -11.50 -13.93
C ILE A 184 -8.12 -11.38 -15.11
N VAL A 185 -7.64 -10.99 -16.31
CA VAL A 185 -8.50 -10.84 -17.50
C VAL A 185 -9.13 -12.17 -17.89
N TYR A 186 -8.36 -13.27 -17.79
CA TYR A 186 -8.87 -14.59 -18.08
C TYR A 186 -9.98 -15.00 -17.08
N GLY A 187 -9.79 -14.71 -15.78
CA GLY A 187 -10.83 -14.88 -14.77
C GLY A 187 -12.09 -14.04 -15.05
N MET A 188 -11.91 -12.78 -15.45
CA MET A 188 -13.02 -11.89 -15.84
C MET A 188 -13.79 -12.42 -17.04
N SER A 189 -13.11 -13.04 -18.03
CA SER A 189 -13.75 -13.60 -19.22
C SER A 189 -14.68 -14.76 -18.87
N PHE A 190 -14.34 -15.61 -17.91
CA PHE A 190 -15.22 -16.65 -17.40
C PHE A 190 -16.46 -16.08 -16.69
N ILE A 191 -16.25 -15.07 -15.84
CA ILE A 191 -17.37 -14.42 -15.16
C ILE A 191 -18.30 -13.78 -16.18
N PHE A 192 -17.77 -13.06 -17.16
CA PHE A 192 -18.56 -12.47 -18.24
C PHE A 192 -19.29 -13.54 -19.08
N GLY A 193 -18.62 -14.65 -19.39
CA GLY A 193 -19.22 -15.75 -20.15
C GLY A 193 -20.45 -16.36 -19.48
N VAL A 194 -20.47 -16.41 -18.13
CA VAL A 194 -21.61 -16.95 -17.37
C VAL A 194 -22.68 -15.88 -17.12
N THR A 195 -22.25 -14.63 -16.81
CA THR A 195 -23.19 -13.55 -16.44
C THR A 195 -23.76 -12.80 -17.62
N GLY A 196 -23.05 -12.75 -18.75
CA GLY A 196 -23.35 -11.87 -19.90
C GLY A 196 -23.16 -10.37 -19.56
N SER A 197 -22.59 -10.05 -18.41
CA SER A 197 -22.44 -8.65 -17.93
C SER A 197 -21.07 -8.44 -17.29
N THR A 198 -20.56 -7.22 -17.38
CA THR A 198 -19.34 -6.77 -16.69
C THR A 198 -19.62 -6.07 -15.36
N GLU A 199 -20.88 -5.81 -15.04
CA GLU A 199 -21.28 -5.17 -13.79
C GLU A 199 -21.16 -6.13 -12.60
N LEU A 200 -20.60 -5.64 -11.49
CA LEU A 200 -20.48 -6.45 -10.25
C LEU A 200 -21.84 -6.85 -9.69
N SER A 201 -22.88 -6.07 -9.94
CA SER A 201 -24.26 -6.33 -9.51
C SER A 201 -24.87 -7.58 -10.16
N ALA A 202 -24.41 -8.00 -11.35
CA ALA A 202 -24.90 -9.17 -12.06
C ALA A 202 -24.31 -10.50 -11.52
N ILE A 203 -23.17 -10.45 -10.84
CA ILE A 203 -22.42 -11.61 -10.37
C ILE A 203 -23.19 -12.46 -9.36
N PRO A 204 -23.86 -11.89 -8.31
CA PRO A 204 -24.58 -12.69 -7.31
C PRO A 204 -25.68 -13.58 -7.90
N GLY A 205 -26.40 -13.09 -8.91
CA GLY A 205 -27.45 -13.85 -9.59
C GLY A 205 -26.91 -15.08 -10.34
N ALA A 206 -25.77 -14.93 -11.00
CA ALA A 206 -25.12 -16.03 -11.72
C ALA A 206 -24.49 -17.06 -10.78
N LEU A 207 -24.04 -16.68 -9.61
CA LEU A 207 -23.53 -17.62 -8.59
C LEU A 207 -24.56 -18.59 -8.08
N ALA A 208 -25.84 -18.19 -8.04
CA ALA A 208 -26.92 -19.06 -7.61
C ALA A 208 -27.10 -20.30 -8.53
N THR A 209 -26.56 -20.25 -9.75
CA THR A 209 -26.60 -21.39 -10.69
C THR A 209 -25.60 -22.50 -10.35
N GLY A 210 -24.57 -22.21 -9.53
CA GLY A 210 -23.52 -23.17 -9.17
C GLY A 210 -22.59 -23.54 -10.35
N ASP A 211 -22.49 -22.70 -11.38
CA ASP A 211 -21.70 -22.98 -12.58
C ASP A 211 -20.20 -23.09 -12.24
N PRO A 212 -19.52 -24.21 -12.57
CA PRO A 212 -18.09 -24.39 -12.33
C PRO A 212 -17.21 -23.33 -13.00
N MET A 213 -17.62 -22.79 -14.15
CA MET A 213 -16.89 -21.73 -14.85
C MET A 213 -16.83 -20.46 -14.03
N MET A 214 -17.91 -20.15 -13.29
CA MET A 214 -17.94 -19.02 -12.38
C MET A 214 -16.93 -19.18 -11.24
N LEU A 215 -16.87 -20.36 -10.62
CA LEU A 215 -15.90 -20.67 -9.56
C LEU A 215 -14.46 -20.59 -10.07
N LEU A 216 -14.20 -21.07 -11.30
CA LEU A 216 -12.91 -20.96 -11.94
C LEU A 216 -12.53 -19.50 -12.16
N GLY A 217 -13.43 -18.68 -12.72
CA GLY A 217 -13.22 -17.26 -12.94
C GLY A 217 -12.84 -16.51 -11.66
N MET A 218 -13.57 -16.78 -10.57
CA MET A 218 -13.28 -16.21 -9.25
C MET A 218 -11.93 -16.65 -8.70
N THR A 219 -11.60 -17.93 -8.83
CA THR A 219 -10.31 -18.46 -8.35
C THR A 219 -9.13 -17.79 -9.08
N LEU A 220 -9.26 -17.58 -10.39
CA LEU A 220 -8.27 -16.88 -11.19
C LEU A 220 -8.15 -15.40 -10.79
N LEU A 221 -9.28 -14.73 -10.53
CA LEU A 221 -9.26 -13.35 -9.99
C LEU A 221 -8.53 -13.27 -8.64
N LEU A 222 -8.80 -14.21 -7.72
CA LEU A 222 -8.14 -14.23 -6.42
C LEU A 222 -6.63 -14.46 -6.57
N ALA A 223 -6.22 -15.37 -7.47
CA ALA A 223 -4.81 -15.62 -7.76
C ALA A 223 -4.09 -14.37 -8.29
N GLY A 224 -4.70 -13.69 -9.28
CA GLY A 224 -4.13 -12.47 -9.84
C GLY A 224 -4.07 -11.31 -8.85
N LEU A 225 -5.13 -11.07 -8.07
CA LEU A 225 -5.14 -10.06 -7.02
C LEU A 225 -4.21 -10.43 -5.85
N GLY A 226 -4.04 -11.73 -5.58
CA GLY A 226 -3.08 -12.25 -4.60
C GLY A 226 -1.65 -11.82 -4.89
N PHE A 227 -1.26 -11.78 -6.17
CA PHE A 227 0.03 -11.22 -6.58
C PHE A 227 0.15 -9.76 -6.14
N LYS A 228 -0.88 -8.94 -6.36
CA LYS A 228 -0.81 -7.49 -6.09
C LYS A 228 -0.60 -7.18 -4.62
N ILE A 229 -1.25 -7.92 -3.74
CA ILE A 229 -1.08 -7.78 -2.30
C ILE A 229 0.15 -8.52 -1.76
N ALA A 230 0.85 -9.27 -2.60
CA ALA A 230 1.96 -10.16 -2.23
C ALA A 230 1.55 -11.29 -1.25
N ALA A 231 0.38 -11.91 -1.47
CA ALA A 231 -0.05 -13.08 -0.73
C ALA A 231 0.67 -14.35 -1.22
N PHE A 232 0.83 -15.36 -0.36
CA PHE A 232 1.33 -16.67 -0.74
C PHE A 232 0.38 -17.35 -1.75
N PRO A 233 0.90 -18.00 -2.81
CA PRO A 233 2.30 -18.18 -3.20
C PRO A 233 2.89 -17.05 -4.06
N PHE A 234 2.16 -16.00 -4.34
CA PHE A 234 2.49 -14.95 -5.33
C PHE A 234 3.33 -13.80 -4.76
N HIS A 235 4.02 -13.99 -3.63
CA HIS A 235 4.75 -12.96 -2.87
C HIS A 235 6.19 -12.71 -3.31
N MET A 236 6.76 -13.59 -4.17
CA MET A 236 8.21 -13.67 -4.43
C MET A 236 8.82 -12.37 -5.02
N TRP A 237 8.03 -11.55 -5.69
CA TRP A 237 8.47 -10.29 -6.26
C TRP A 237 8.83 -9.22 -5.20
N ALA A 238 8.17 -9.25 -4.05
CA ALA A 238 8.23 -8.14 -3.09
C ALA A 238 9.60 -7.98 -2.42
N PRO A 239 10.30 -9.02 -1.93
CA PRO A 239 11.61 -8.86 -1.31
C PRO A 239 12.66 -8.29 -2.28
N ASP A 240 12.71 -8.79 -3.51
CA ASP A 240 13.67 -8.33 -4.53
C ASP A 240 13.41 -6.89 -4.98
N THR A 241 12.11 -6.56 -5.16
CA THR A 241 11.68 -5.20 -5.52
C THR A 241 11.99 -4.20 -4.41
N TYR A 242 11.76 -4.56 -3.13
CA TYR A 242 11.99 -3.66 -2.01
C TYR A 242 13.48 -3.39 -1.78
N GLU A 243 14.31 -4.41 -1.92
CA GLU A 243 15.75 -4.27 -1.81
C GLU A 243 16.32 -3.34 -2.89
N ALA A 244 15.88 -3.50 -4.14
CA ALA A 244 16.46 -2.82 -5.29
C ALA A 244 15.95 -1.38 -5.51
N ALA A 245 14.69 -1.09 -5.15
CA ALA A 245 14.10 0.23 -5.41
C ALA A 245 14.48 1.27 -4.35
N SER A 246 14.29 2.56 -4.69
CA SER A 246 14.57 3.66 -3.74
C SER A 246 13.67 3.58 -2.51
N THR A 247 14.23 3.80 -1.33
CA THR A 247 13.54 3.59 -0.06
C THR A 247 12.25 4.42 0.11
N PRO A 248 12.17 5.73 -0.27
CA PRO A 248 10.93 6.50 -0.18
C PRO A 248 9.82 5.97 -1.10
N PHE A 249 10.18 5.43 -2.27
CA PHE A 249 9.22 4.75 -3.14
C PHE A 249 8.76 3.42 -2.52
N VAL A 250 9.69 2.62 -1.97
CA VAL A 250 9.37 1.36 -1.29
C VAL A 250 8.45 1.58 -0.09
N ALA A 251 8.65 2.66 0.70
CA ALA A 251 7.77 3.04 1.79
C ALA A 251 6.30 3.14 1.33
N TRP A 252 6.08 3.75 0.17
CA TRP A 252 4.74 3.90 -0.41
C TRP A 252 4.25 2.63 -1.11
N LEU A 253 5.11 1.96 -1.90
CA LEU A 253 4.81 0.70 -2.59
C LEU A 253 4.35 -0.38 -1.60
N ALA A 254 4.95 -0.41 -0.42
CA ALA A 254 4.63 -1.37 0.64
C ALA A 254 3.22 -1.20 1.21
N VAL A 255 2.60 -0.03 1.06
CA VAL A 255 1.34 0.34 1.70
C VAL A 255 0.23 0.59 0.68
N ALA A 256 0.33 1.65 -0.11
CA ALA A 256 -0.79 2.14 -0.92
C ALA A 256 -1.24 1.16 -2.02
N PRO A 257 -0.35 0.57 -2.84
CA PRO A 257 -0.76 -0.40 -3.85
C PRO A 257 -1.35 -1.68 -3.26
N LYS A 258 -0.87 -2.10 -2.07
CA LYS A 258 -1.45 -3.25 -1.36
C LYS A 258 -2.84 -2.90 -0.81
N ALA A 259 -3.01 -1.71 -0.25
CA ALA A 259 -4.31 -1.22 0.19
C ALA A 259 -5.31 -1.15 -0.97
N ALA A 260 -4.90 -0.67 -2.14
CA ALA A 260 -5.72 -0.68 -3.34
C ALA A 260 -6.08 -2.11 -3.78
N GLY A 261 -5.14 -3.05 -3.68
CA GLY A 261 -5.40 -4.48 -3.91
C GLY A 261 -6.46 -5.04 -2.96
N PHE A 262 -6.40 -4.70 -1.66
CA PHE A 262 -7.44 -5.09 -0.70
C PHE A 262 -8.80 -4.46 -1.04
N VAL A 263 -8.84 -3.19 -1.44
CA VAL A 263 -10.09 -2.54 -1.86
C VAL A 263 -10.69 -3.24 -3.08
N ALA A 264 -9.87 -3.61 -4.07
CA ALA A 264 -10.32 -4.39 -5.22
C ALA A 264 -10.89 -5.77 -4.81
N ILE A 265 -10.21 -6.47 -3.89
CA ILE A 265 -10.68 -7.76 -3.36
C ILE A 265 -12.01 -7.55 -2.61
N ILE A 266 -12.13 -6.53 -1.77
CA ILE A 266 -13.36 -6.23 -1.04
C ILE A 266 -14.51 -5.96 -2.03
N ARG A 267 -14.31 -5.14 -3.07
CA ARG A 267 -15.31 -4.89 -4.12
C ARG A 267 -15.75 -6.18 -4.79
N LEU A 268 -14.82 -6.98 -5.27
CA LEU A 268 -15.12 -8.21 -6.00
C LEU A 268 -15.74 -9.29 -5.11
N TYR A 269 -15.14 -9.54 -3.92
CA TYR A 269 -15.48 -10.70 -3.10
C TYR A 269 -16.58 -10.44 -2.07
N VAL A 270 -16.81 -9.20 -1.69
CA VAL A 270 -17.93 -8.87 -0.80
C VAL A 270 -19.15 -8.43 -1.59
N GLU A 271 -19.00 -7.49 -2.53
CA GLU A 271 -20.13 -7.02 -3.33
C GLU A 271 -20.54 -8.03 -4.43
N GLY A 272 -19.55 -8.56 -5.17
CA GLY A 272 -19.83 -9.45 -6.30
C GLY A 272 -20.14 -10.89 -5.88
N VAL A 273 -19.34 -11.48 -5.01
CA VAL A 273 -19.40 -12.92 -4.72
C VAL A 273 -19.68 -13.29 -3.27
N GLY A 274 -20.19 -12.35 -2.49
CA GLY A 274 -20.58 -12.60 -1.10
C GLY A 274 -21.55 -13.78 -0.91
N ALA A 275 -22.42 -14.03 -1.90
CA ALA A 275 -23.33 -15.17 -1.90
C ALA A 275 -22.63 -16.54 -1.90
N ALA A 276 -21.40 -16.65 -2.45
CA ALA A 276 -20.60 -17.89 -2.45
C ALA A 276 -19.55 -17.92 -1.32
N ALA A 277 -19.74 -17.16 -0.28
CA ALA A 277 -18.80 -17.04 0.85
C ALA A 277 -18.31 -18.38 1.40
N LEU A 278 -19.19 -19.36 1.53
CA LEU A 278 -18.87 -20.71 2.05
C LEU A 278 -17.82 -21.44 1.20
N VAL A 279 -17.70 -21.10 -0.08
CA VAL A 279 -16.75 -21.76 -0.99
C VAL A 279 -15.37 -21.10 -0.92
N TRP A 280 -15.29 -19.76 -0.93
CA TRP A 280 -14.01 -19.06 -1.03
C TRP A 280 -13.41 -18.66 0.33
N MET A 281 -14.20 -18.52 1.39
CA MET A 281 -13.69 -18.22 2.73
C MET A 281 -12.61 -19.20 3.23
N PRO A 282 -12.79 -20.53 3.10
CA PRO A 282 -11.76 -21.50 3.50
C PRO A 282 -10.46 -21.34 2.69
N VAL A 283 -10.57 -21.00 1.40
CA VAL A 283 -9.40 -20.74 0.54
C VAL A 283 -8.65 -19.51 1.01
N VAL A 284 -9.36 -18.41 1.29
CA VAL A 284 -8.74 -17.18 1.82
C VAL A 284 -8.12 -17.43 3.20
N ALA A 285 -8.77 -18.20 4.06
CA ALA A 285 -8.24 -18.57 5.38
C ALA A 285 -6.94 -19.39 5.24
N ALA A 286 -6.89 -20.36 4.30
CA ALA A 286 -5.68 -21.13 4.03
C ALA A 286 -4.56 -20.25 3.47
N VAL A 287 -4.86 -19.38 2.51
CA VAL A 287 -3.90 -18.39 1.97
C VAL A 287 -3.41 -17.45 3.07
N ALA A 288 -4.29 -16.98 3.96
CA ALA A 288 -3.92 -16.16 5.11
C ALA A 288 -2.90 -16.87 6.01
N GLY A 289 -3.19 -18.10 6.41
CA GLY A 289 -2.30 -18.91 7.24
C GLY A 289 -0.92 -19.13 6.60
N MET A 290 -0.90 -19.55 5.32
CA MET A 290 0.35 -19.75 4.59
C MET A 290 1.14 -18.44 4.39
N THR A 291 0.45 -17.33 4.19
CA THR A 291 1.08 -15.99 4.05
C THR A 291 1.71 -15.55 5.37
N ILE A 292 1.03 -15.78 6.51
CA ILE A 292 1.57 -15.49 7.85
C ILE A 292 2.81 -16.36 8.13
N ILE A 293 2.75 -17.66 7.85
CA ILE A 293 3.87 -18.60 8.05
C ILE A 293 5.07 -18.14 7.23
N THR A 294 4.88 -18.01 5.92
CA THR A 294 5.97 -17.69 5.00
C THR A 294 6.59 -16.33 5.32
N GLY A 295 5.77 -15.29 5.53
CA GLY A 295 6.26 -13.95 5.83
C GLY A 295 7.10 -13.91 7.12
N ASN A 296 6.65 -14.53 8.19
CA ASN A 296 7.38 -14.52 9.47
C ASN A 296 8.65 -15.37 9.44
N LEU A 297 8.57 -16.58 8.89
CA LEU A 297 9.75 -17.46 8.88
C LEU A 297 10.83 -16.98 7.93
N MET A 298 10.47 -16.44 6.76
CA MET A 298 11.43 -15.92 5.80
C MET A 298 12.02 -14.56 6.21
N ALA A 299 11.42 -13.83 7.15
CA ALA A 299 11.99 -12.61 7.72
C ALA A 299 13.22 -12.89 8.62
N ILE A 300 13.26 -14.05 9.30
CA ILE A 300 14.29 -14.38 10.29
C ILE A 300 15.72 -14.39 9.70
N PRO A 301 15.99 -15.05 8.55
CA PRO A 301 17.33 -15.15 8.01
C PRO A 301 17.80 -13.90 7.24
N GLN A 302 17.02 -12.81 7.21
CA GLN A 302 17.37 -11.65 6.41
C GLN A 302 18.44 -10.79 7.09
N HIS A 303 19.41 -10.32 6.30
CA HIS A 303 20.47 -9.39 6.72
C HIS A 303 20.21 -7.96 6.22
N ASN A 304 19.54 -7.82 5.08
CA ASN A 304 19.12 -6.52 4.54
C ASN A 304 17.79 -6.10 5.19
N ILE A 305 17.75 -4.86 5.72
CA ILE A 305 16.58 -4.33 6.45
C ILE A 305 15.35 -4.19 5.55
N LYS A 306 15.50 -3.82 4.27
CA LYS A 306 14.39 -3.67 3.34
C LYS A 306 13.78 -5.04 2.99
N ARG A 307 14.60 -6.09 2.84
CA ARG A 307 14.12 -7.46 2.64
C ARG A 307 13.39 -7.99 3.87
N LEU A 308 13.93 -7.71 5.07
CA LEU A 308 13.28 -8.08 6.32
C LEU A 308 11.89 -7.43 6.42
N LEU A 309 11.80 -6.11 6.17
CA LEU A 309 10.53 -5.38 6.16
C LEU A 309 9.59 -5.83 5.04
N ALA A 310 10.11 -6.31 3.91
CA ALA A 310 9.29 -6.90 2.84
C ALA A 310 8.59 -8.18 3.31
N TYR A 311 9.33 -9.12 3.93
CA TYR A 311 8.77 -10.34 4.48
C TYR A 311 7.83 -10.07 5.68
N SER A 312 8.20 -9.12 6.53
CA SER A 312 7.30 -8.57 7.55
C SER A 312 6.00 -8.08 6.93
N GLY A 313 6.08 -7.31 5.84
CA GLY A 313 4.93 -6.83 5.09
C GLY A 313 4.07 -7.96 4.51
N ILE A 314 4.67 -9.07 4.06
CA ILE A 314 3.96 -10.28 3.63
C ILE A 314 3.18 -10.88 4.81
N ALA A 315 3.80 -11.02 6.00
CA ALA A 315 3.11 -11.48 7.18
C ALA A 315 1.91 -10.59 7.55
N HIS A 316 2.06 -9.25 7.48
CA HIS A 316 0.97 -8.31 7.73
C HIS A 316 -0.19 -8.47 6.75
N ILE A 317 0.08 -8.76 5.46
CA ILE A 317 -0.98 -9.12 4.48
C ILE A 317 -1.73 -10.37 4.94
N GLY A 318 -1.03 -11.38 5.44
CA GLY A 318 -1.67 -12.56 5.99
C GLY A 318 -2.60 -12.24 7.16
N TYR A 319 -2.21 -11.38 8.10
CA TYR A 319 -3.09 -10.93 9.18
C TYR A 319 -4.31 -10.15 8.66
N MET A 320 -4.16 -9.31 7.64
CA MET A 320 -5.30 -8.62 7.02
C MET A 320 -6.24 -9.62 6.33
N LEU A 321 -5.71 -10.66 5.67
CA LEU A 321 -6.51 -11.72 5.07
C LEU A 321 -7.31 -12.52 6.11
N VAL A 322 -6.87 -12.61 7.37
CA VAL A 322 -7.70 -13.20 8.46
C VAL A 322 -8.99 -12.42 8.65
N GLY A 323 -8.91 -11.07 8.67
CA GLY A 323 -10.11 -10.21 8.76
C GLY A 323 -11.03 -10.33 7.53
N LEU A 324 -10.43 -10.47 6.34
CA LEU A 324 -11.18 -10.70 5.09
C LEU A 324 -11.89 -12.07 5.11
N ALA A 325 -11.21 -13.13 5.58
CA ALA A 325 -11.77 -14.48 5.69
C ALA A 325 -12.98 -14.54 6.63
N ALA A 326 -13.04 -13.67 7.65
CA ALA A 326 -14.20 -13.58 8.53
C ALA A 326 -15.47 -13.14 7.79
N LEU A 327 -15.40 -12.46 6.68
CA LEU A 327 -16.50 -11.97 5.83
C LEU A 327 -17.66 -11.37 6.63
N THR A 328 -17.36 -10.47 7.52
CA THR A 328 -18.34 -9.69 8.28
C THR A 328 -18.09 -8.22 8.07
N THR A 329 -19.12 -7.39 8.26
CA THR A 329 -18.92 -5.92 8.26
C THR A 329 -17.80 -5.52 9.23
N ASN A 330 -17.76 -6.15 10.41
CA ASN A 330 -16.70 -5.91 11.39
C ASN A 330 -15.33 -6.39 10.87
N GLY A 331 -15.25 -7.60 10.27
CA GLY A 331 -13.99 -8.11 9.70
C GLY A 331 -13.42 -7.19 8.62
N ILE A 332 -14.24 -6.73 7.68
CA ILE A 332 -13.83 -5.78 6.64
C ILE A 332 -13.43 -4.42 7.25
N ALA A 333 -14.20 -3.91 8.22
CA ALA A 333 -13.86 -2.69 8.94
C ALA A 333 -12.48 -2.78 9.60
N MET A 334 -12.16 -3.94 10.21
CA MET A 334 -10.88 -4.15 10.87
C MET A 334 -9.73 -4.34 9.88
N VAL A 335 -9.96 -4.88 8.69
CA VAL A 335 -8.98 -4.85 7.59
C VAL A 335 -8.66 -3.41 7.19
N LEU A 336 -9.67 -2.56 7.01
CA LEU A 336 -9.47 -1.13 6.68
C LEU A 336 -8.74 -0.38 7.80
N PHE A 337 -9.05 -0.66 9.06
CA PHE A 337 -8.33 -0.11 10.21
C PHE A 337 -6.87 -0.55 10.23
N TYR A 338 -6.63 -1.82 9.93
CA TYR A 338 -5.27 -2.36 9.84
C TYR A 338 -4.45 -1.64 8.76
N LEU A 339 -5.03 -1.37 7.59
CA LEU A 339 -4.37 -0.63 6.51
C LEU A 339 -3.93 0.77 6.97
N VAL A 340 -4.75 1.47 7.77
CA VAL A 340 -4.38 2.78 8.33
C VAL A 340 -3.23 2.67 9.34
N ALA A 341 -3.32 1.72 10.28
CA ALA A 341 -2.26 1.48 11.26
C ALA A 341 -0.93 1.09 10.59
N TYR A 342 -1.02 0.22 9.58
CA TYR A 342 0.11 -0.24 8.79
C TYR A 342 0.74 0.87 7.95
N LEU A 343 -0.06 1.82 7.44
CA LEU A 343 0.45 2.98 6.71
C LEU A 343 1.49 3.71 7.56
N PHE A 344 1.11 4.15 8.75
CA PHE A 344 2.00 4.95 9.59
C PHE A 344 3.19 4.14 10.13
N GLY A 345 2.94 2.90 10.58
CA GLY A 345 3.98 2.03 11.11
C GLY A 345 5.04 1.64 10.09
N ASN A 346 4.59 1.21 8.92
CA ASN A 346 5.49 0.70 7.88
C ASN A 346 6.21 1.83 7.12
N MET A 347 5.48 2.89 6.70
CA MET A 347 6.14 4.05 6.06
C MET A 347 7.15 4.70 7.01
N GLY A 348 6.79 4.86 8.29
CA GLY A 348 7.68 5.41 9.30
C GLY A 348 8.97 4.60 9.45
N ALA A 349 8.87 3.26 9.51
CA ALA A 349 10.03 2.38 9.54
C ALA A 349 10.92 2.57 8.31
N PHE A 350 10.36 2.59 7.09
CA PHE A 350 11.13 2.83 5.87
C PHE A 350 11.75 4.23 5.81
N PHE A 351 11.11 5.27 6.36
CA PHE A 351 11.73 6.59 6.43
C PHE A 351 12.93 6.63 7.39
N VAL A 352 12.90 5.86 8.48
CA VAL A 352 14.09 5.67 9.31
C VAL A 352 15.15 4.89 8.55
N VAL A 353 14.77 3.87 7.78
CA VAL A 353 15.71 3.13 6.90
C VAL A 353 16.40 4.09 5.92
N GLU A 354 15.66 4.99 5.27
CA GLU A 354 16.23 6.00 4.38
C GLU A 354 17.25 6.89 5.10
N ALA A 355 16.94 7.35 6.31
CA ALA A 355 17.83 8.20 7.07
C ALA A 355 19.16 7.49 7.42
N VAL A 356 19.07 6.23 7.86
CA VAL A 356 20.25 5.41 8.20
C VAL A 356 21.03 5.04 6.94
N ALA A 357 20.38 4.50 5.91
CA ALA A 357 21.02 4.08 4.68
C ALA A 357 21.78 5.22 3.99
N ARG A 358 21.22 6.43 4.06
CA ARG A 358 21.83 7.64 3.52
C ARG A 358 23.10 8.06 4.28
N SER A 359 23.13 7.91 5.61
CA SER A 359 24.28 8.24 6.45
C SER A 359 25.36 7.17 6.40
N GLU A 360 24.95 5.90 6.42
CA GLU A 360 25.85 4.75 6.50
C GLU A 360 26.26 4.20 5.12
N ASN A 361 25.59 4.61 4.05
CA ASN A 361 25.71 4.03 2.71
C ASN A 361 25.54 2.51 2.73
N SER A 362 24.66 2.00 3.58
CA SER A 362 24.39 0.58 3.78
C SER A 362 22.94 0.37 4.21
N GLU A 363 22.33 -0.69 3.68
CA GLU A 363 20.98 -1.15 4.01
C GLU A 363 20.99 -2.42 4.87
N GLU A 364 22.18 -2.81 5.35
CA GLU A 364 22.36 -3.95 6.22
C GLU A 364 21.89 -3.65 7.64
N ILE A 365 21.35 -4.67 8.32
CA ILE A 365 20.89 -4.53 9.73
C ILE A 365 22.04 -4.17 10.65
N ASP A 366 23.27 -4.50 10.32
CA ASP A 366 24.48 -4.15 11.07
C ASP A 366 24.77 -2.65 11.11
N ALA A 367 24.26 -1.87 10.13
CA ALA A 367 24.37 -0.41 10.12
C ALA A 367 23.62 0.26 11.30
N TYR A 368 22.73 -0.48 11.95
CA TYR A 368 21.94 0.01 13.09
C TYR A 368 22.64 -0.13 14.44
N LYS A 369 23.83 -0.79 14.53
CA LYS A 369 24.59 -0.96 15.75
C LYS A 369 24.89 0.37 16.44
N GLY A 370 24.53 0.50 17.71
CA GLY A 370 24.74 1.70 18.51
C GLY A 370 23.99 2.95 18.05
N LEU A 371 22.91 2.80 17.26
CA LEU A 371 22.13 3.94 16.76
C LEU A 371 21.58 4.82 17.91
N ALA A 372 21.21 4.22 19.04
CA ALA A 372 20.72 4.95 20.20
C ALA A 372 21.77 5.90 20.82
N GLN A 373 23.05 5.55 20.74
CA GLN A 373 24.14 6.43 21.21
C GLN A 373 24.42 7.57 20.23
N ARG A 374 24.25 7.31 18.93
CA ARG A 374 24.56 8.27 17.84
C ARG A 374 23.40 9.20 17.51
N SER A 375 22.17 8.69 17.57
CA SER A 375 20.95 9.42 17.20
C SER A 375 19.75 8.86 17.98
N PRO A 376 19.62 9.23 19.28
CA PRO A 376 18.64 8.61 20.19
C PRO A 376 17.18 8.79 19.73
N LEU A 377 16.83 9.95 19.15
CA LEU A 377 15.47 10.20 18.64
C LEU A 377 15.14 9.32 17.44
N LEU A 378 16.12 9.08 16.55
CA LEU A 378 15.93 8.21 15.39
C LEU A 378 15.79 6.75 15.81
N ALA A 379 16.60 6.31 16.80
CA ALA A 379 16.49 4.98 17.38
C ALA A 379 15.14 4.78 18.09
N LEU A 380 14.67 5.78 18.83
CA LEU A 380 13.35 5.75 19.47
C LEU A 380 12.22 5.67 18.42
N ALA A 381 12.30 6.45 17.35
CA ALA A 381 11.34 6.39 16.24
C ALA A 381 11.26 4.99 15.65
N MET A 382 12.42 4.38 15.33
CA MET A 382 12.47 3.01 14.80
C MET A 382 11.88 2.01 15.78
N LEU A 383 12.22 2.13 17.08
CA LEU A 383 11.67 1.26 18.12
C LEU A 383 10.14 1.33 18.16
N VAL A 384 9.55 2.53 18.16
CA VAL A 384 8.09 2.73 18.15
C VAL A 384 7.45 2.04 16.93
N PHE A 385 8.04 2.18 15.75
CA PHE A 385 7.53 1.51 14.56
C PHE A 385 7.65 -0.01 14.63
N LEU A 386 8.78 -0.53 15.08
CA LEU A 386 8.99 -1.98 15.25
C LEU A 386 8.04 -2.57 16.30
N LEU A 387 7.80 -1.88 17.42
CA LEU A 387 6.82 -2.30 18.43
C LEU A 387 5.40 -2.28 17.87
N SER A 388 5.07 -1.29 17.02
CA SER A 388 3.78 -1.25 16.36
C SER A 388 3.61 -2.42 15.37
N LEU A 389 4.59 -2.67 14.52
CA LEU A 389 4.57 -3.82 13.61
C LEU A 389 4.54 -5.15 14.37
N GLY A 390 5.24 -5.22 15.51
CA GLY A 390 5.20 -6.37 16.43
C GLY A 390 3.83 -6.59 17.08
N GLY A 391 3.03 -5.52 17.23
CA GLY A 391 1.72 -5.60 17.88
C GLY A 391 1.80 -5.50 19.40
N ILE A 392 2.75 -4.73 19.93
CA ILE A 392 2.86 -4.44 21.36
C ILE A 392 1.76 -3.45 21.77
N PRO A 393 1.14 -3.58 22.97
CA PRO A 393 0.13 -2.64 23.46
C PRO A 393 0.56 -1.16 23.42
N PHE A 394 -0.42 -0.27 23.41
CA PHE A 394 -0.29 1.20 23.38
C PHE A 394 0.07 1.82 22.03
N VAL A 395 0.29 1.02 20.99
CA VAL A 395 0.54 1.51 19.62
C VAL A 395 -0.48 0.93 18.62
N ALA A 396 -0.63 1.59 17.47
CA ALA A 396 -1.67 1.29 16.49
C ALA A 396 -1.73 -0.18 16.05
N GLY A 397 -0.57 -0.83 15.86
CA GLY A 397 -0.49 -2.21 15.38
C GLY A 397 -1.06 -3.26 16.34
N PHE A 398 -1.08 -2.97 17.64
CA PHE A 398 -1.74 -3.85 18.62
C PHE A 398 -3.24 -3.95 18.34
N TRP A 399 -3.92 -2.81 18.23
CA TRP A 399 -5.36 -2.78 17.93
C TRP A 399 -5.67 -3.40 16.58
N ALA A 400 -4.83 -3.15 15.57
CA ALA A 400 -4.99 -3.71 14.25
C ALA A 400 -5.00 -5.25 14.28
N LYS A 401 -4.03 -5.89 14.95
CA LYS A 401 -3.98 -7.36 15.09
C LYS A 401 -5.11 -7.88 15.96
N LEU A 402 -5.33 -7.26 17.12
CA LEU A 402 -6.37 -7.69 18.05
C LEU A 402 -7.74 -7.70 17.37
N TYR A 403 -8.10 -6.64 16.67
CA TYR A 403 -9.44 -6.52 16.08
C TYR A 403 -9.68 -7.51 14.93
N VAL A 404 -8.70 -7.78 14.07
CA VAL A 404 -8.86 -8.81 13.02
C VAL A 404 -8.95 -10.21 13.62
N PHE A 405 -8.26 -10.49 14.74
CA PHE A 405 -8.38 -11.75 15.45
C PHE A 405 -9.74 -11.91 16.13
N LEU A 406 -10.26 -10.85 16.76
CA LEU A 406 -11.61 -10.87 17.35
C LEU A 406 -12.68 -11.15 16.28
N ALA A 407 -12.59 -10.51 15.11
CA ALA A 407 -13.50 -10.75 14.00
C ALA A 407 -13.44 -12.21 13.49
N ALA A 408 -12.28 -12.85 13.51
CA ALA A 408 -12.12 -14.24 13.15
C ALA A 408 -12.61 -15.21 14.26
N ILE A 409 -12.46 -14.85 15.53
CA ILE A 409 -13.01 -15.59 16.68
C ILE A 409 -14.54 -15.64 16.60
N ASP A 410 -15.19 -14.51 16.27
CA ASP A 410 -16.64 -14.41 16.10
C ASP A 410 -17.17 -15.37 15.02
N ARG A 411 -16.30 -15.82 14.10
CA ARG A 411 -16.58 -16.81 13.06
C ARG A 411 -16.08 -18.22 13.38
N GLY A 412 -15.58 -18.46 14.58
CA GLY A 412 -15.08 -19.77 15.00
C GLY A 412 -13.74 -20.18 14.38
N MET A 413 -12.98 -19.24 13.78
CA MET A 413 -11.70 -19.51 13.13
C MET A 413 -10.54 -19.63 14.13
N TYR A 414 -10.75 -20.35 15.24
CA TYR A 414 -9.79 -20.44 16.36
C TYR A 414 -8.39 -20.91 15.95
N GLY A 415 -8.31 -21.90 15.04
CA GLY A 415 -7.03 -22.43 14.56
C GLY A 415 -6.20 -21.38 13.82
N LEU A 416 -6.84 -20.55 12.99
CA LEU A 416 -6.17 -19.48 12.25
C LEU A 416 -5.72 -18.37 13.19
N VAL A 417 -6.53 -18.02 14.20
CA VAL A 417 -6.18 -17.04 15.23
C VAL A 417 -5.02 -17.54 16.08
N PHE A 418 -5.04 -18.80 16.51
CA PHE A 418 -3.95 -19.41 17.26
C PHE A 418 -2.63 -19.38 16.47
N LEU A 419 -2.66 -19.78 15.20
CA LEU A 419 -1.52 -19.69 14.29
C LEU A 419 -0.99 -18.26 14.21
N GLY A 420 -1.89 -17.29 13.99
CA GLY A 420 -1.53 -15.87 13.90
C GLY A 420 -0.92 -15.32 15.18
N ALA A 421 -1.46 -15.70 16.33
CA ALA A 421 -0.94 -15.30 17.65
C ALA A 421 0.47 -15.86 17.90
N VAL A 422 0.70 -17.14 17.65
CA VAL A 422 2.01 -17.77 17.78
C VAL A 422 3.03 -17.09 16.85
N LEU A 423 2.69 -16.86 15.60
CA LEU A 423 3.58 -16.22 14.63
C LEU A 423 3.78 -14.71 14.88
N THR A 424 2.88 -14.07 15.62
CA THR A 424 3.12 -12.71 16.14
C THR A 424 4.26 -12.70 17.16
N VAL A 425 4.36 -13.72 18.00
CA VAL A 425 5.48 -13.88 18.95
C VAL A 425 6.79 -14.13 18.17
N VAL A 426 6.74 -14.96 17.14
CA VAL A 426 7.90 -15.15 16.23
C VAL A 426 8.31 -13.83 15.57
N ALA A 427 7.34 -12.98 15.16
CA ALA A 427 7.63 -11.67 14.60
C ALA A 427 8.40 -10.77 15.57
N LEU A 428 8.07 -10.80 16.83
CA LEU A 428 8.78 -10.01 17.86
C LEU A 428 10.28 -10.34 17.91
N TYR A 429 10.66 -11.58 17.63
CA TYR A 429 12.08 -11.98 17.65
C TYR A 429 12.92 -11.14 16.67
N TYR A 430 12.54 -11.05 15.39
CA TYR A 430 13.34 -10.31 14.41
C TYR A 430 13.22 -8.78 14.58
N TYR A 431 12.11 -8.26 15.10
CA TYR A 431 12.00 -6.84 15.43
C TYR A 431 12.86 -6.47 16.63
N LEU A 432 12.85 -7.28 17.69
CA LEU A 432 13.66 -7.06 18.87
C LEU A 432 15.16 -7.28 18.59
N LEU A 433 15.51 -8.11 17.61
CA LEU A 433 16.90 -8.24 17.15
C LEU A 433 17.45 -6.92 16.63
N ILE A 434 16.64 -6.18 15.82
CA ILE A 434 17.03 -4.84 15.36
C ILE A 434 17.14 -3.88 16.56
N ALA A 435 16.14 -3.89 17.44
CA ALA A 435 16.16 -3.07 18.66
C ALA A 435 17.39 -3.33 19.52
N ARG A 436 17.76 -4.61 19.72
CA ARG A 436 18.97 -5.01 20.43
C ARG A 436 20.22 -4.40 19.80
N ARG A 437 20.37 -4.46 18.48
CA ARG A 437 21.51 -3.86 17.78
C ARG A 437 21.58 -2.35 17.97
N MET A 438 20.43 -1.67 17.95
CA MET A 438 20.37 -0.21 18.13
C MET A 438 20.77 0.25 19.54
N TYR A 439 20.38 -0.50 20.57
CA TYR A 439 20.48 -0.05 21.97
C TYR A 439 21.59 -0.71 22.77
N ILE A 440 21.98 -1.94 22.45
CA ILE A 440 22.90 -2.76 23.27
C ILE A 440 24.27 -2.90 22.59
N GLU A 441 24.32 -3.04 21.26
CA GLU A 441 25.59 -3.23 20.55
C GLU A 441 26.34 -1.89 20.37
N GLU A 442 27.66 -1.94 20.39
CA GLU A 442 28.49 -0.75 20.21
C GLU A 442 28.44 -0.23 18.76
N PRO A 443 28.52 1.09 18.56
CA PRO A 443 28.52 1.67 17.24
C PRO A 443 29.78 1.31 16.47
N VAL A 444 29.61 0.86 15.22
CA VAL A 444 30.74 0.57 14.31
C VAL A 444 31.36 1.86 13.78
N ARG A 445 30.57 2.94 13.68
CA ARG A 445 31.02 4.26 13.23
C ARG A 445 30.71 5.32 14.26
N THR A 446 31.59 6.29 14.38
CA THR A 446 31.40 7.49 15.23
C THR A 446 30.76 8.60 14.43
N GLY A 447 29.87 9.36 15.05
CA GLY A 447 29.20 10.51 14.44
C GLY A 447 27.67 10.37 14.40
N ARG A 448 26.98 11.51 14.40
CA ARG A 448 25.50 11.56 14.36
C ARG A 448 24.98 11.19 12.97
N VAL A 449 23.90 10.44 12.90
CA VAL A 449 23.12 10.26 11.69
C VAL A 449 22.37 11.55 11.40
N GLN A 450 22.67 12.17 10.25
CA GLN A 450 22.00 13.41 9.81
C GLN A 450 20.66 13.08 9.17
N VAL A 451 19.58 13.55 9.77
CA VAL A 451 18.22 13.40 9.24
C VAL A 451 17.83 14.69 8.54
N PRO A 452 17.57 14.68 7.22
CA PRO A 452 17.05 15.85 6.51
C PRO A 452 15.73 16.33 7.13
N PRO A 453 15.48 17.65 7.26
CA PRO A 453 14.30 18.16 7.97
C PRO A 453 12.97 17.63 7.47
N LEU A 454 12.79 17.51 6.14
CA LEU A 454 11.55 17.01 5.55
C LEU A 454 11.35 15.51 5.82
N LEU A 455 12.41 14.72 5.82
CA LEU A 455 12.36 13.32 6.22
C LEU A 455 12.05 13.19 7.72
N GLY A 456 12.64 14.05 8.55
CA GLY A 456 12.32 14.13 9.97
C GLY A 456 10.85 14.48 10.23
N LEU A 457 10.29 15.39 9.45
CA LEU A 457 8.86 15.72 9.49
C LEU A 457 7.98 14.51 9.10
N ALA A 458 8.35 13.78 8.03
CA ALA A 458 7.63 12.57 7.62
C ALA A 458 7.66 11.48 8.72
N ILE A 459 8.83 11.28 9.35
CA ILE A 459 8.98 10.35 10.49
C ILE A 459 8.08 10.80 11.65
N LEU A 460 8.07 12.09 11.98
CA LEU A 460 7.26 12.64 13.07
C LEU A 460 5.77 12.44 12.82
N ILE A 461 5.29 12.71 11.61
CA ILE A 461 3.88 12.47 11.23
C ILE A 461 3.54 10.98 11.42
N CYS A 462 4.42 10.08 11.03
CA CYS A 462 4.22 8.64 11.22
C CYS A 462 4.19 8.24 12.70
N ILE A 463 5.07 8.81 13.55
CA ILE A 463 5.05 8.56 15.00
C ILE A 463 3.73 9.04 15.60
N VAL A 464 3.31 10.28 15.27
CA VAL A 464 2.04 10.85 15.74
C VAL A 464 0.87 9.96 15.31
N GLY A 465 0.87 9.45 14.07
CA GLY A 465 -0.13 8.50 13.58
C GLY A 465 -0.15 7.19 14.39
N VAL A 466 1.01 6.55 14.59
CA VAL A 466 1.11 5.28 15.33
C VAL A 466 0.69 5.43 16.78
N VAL A 467 1.18 6.46 17.47
CA VAL A 467 0.89 6.70 18.89
C VAL A 467 -0.54 7.21 19.07
N GLY A 468 -0.99 8.13 18.22
CA GLY A 468 -2.33 8.71 18.29
C GLY A 468 -3.43 7.67 18.05
N ILE A 469 -3.28 6.80 17.04
CA ILE A 469 -4.22 5.68 16.81
C ILE A 469 -4.13 4.68 17.98
N GLY A 470 -2.92 4.43 18.49
CA GLY A 470 -2.71 3.55 19.63
C GLY A 470 -3.41 4.01 20.90
N ALA A 471 -3.35 5.32 21.19
CA ALA A 471 -3.96 5.93 22.35
C ALA A 471 -5.49 6.13 22.18
N TRP A 472 -5.95 6.42 20.96
CA TRP A 472 -7.36 6.70 20.69
C TRP A 472 -7.83 6.08 19.36
N PRO A 473 -8.12 4.76 19.34
CA PRO A 473 -8.54 4.04 18.13
C PRO A 473 -9.98 4.37 17.70
N GLY A 474 -10.87 4.80 18.61
CA GLY A 474 -12.30 4.95 18.38
C GLY A 474 -12.71 5.69 17.11
N PRO A 475 -12.22 6.91 16.84
CA PRO A 475 -12.56 7.66 15.62
C PRO A 475 -12.23 6.91 14.33
N TRP A 476 -11.10 6.20 14.32
CA TRP A 476 -10.66 5.41 13.17
C TRP A 476 -11.52 4.18 12.97
N VAL A 477 -11.85 3.46 14.06
CA VAL A 477 -12.78 2.32 14.04
C VAL A 477 -14.13 2.74 13.48
N ASN A 478 -14.69 3.86 13.97
CA ASN A 478 -15.98 4.38 13.49
C ASN A 478 -15.94 4.73 11.98
N ALA A 479 -14.83 5.30 11.51
CA ALA A 479 -14.69 5.63 10.09
C ALA A 479 -14.62 4.36 9.22
N THR A 480 -13.86 3.34 9.66
CA THR A 480 -13.73 2.08 8.92
C THR A 480 -15.00 1.24 8.97
N GLN A 481 -15.75 1.28 10.07
CA GLN A 481 -17.07 0.62 10.15
C GLN A 481 -18.07 1.24 9.17
N ARG A 482 -18.11 2.58 9.03
CA ARG A 482 -18.94 3.24 8.02
C ARG A 482 -18.52 2.82 6.60
N ALA A 483 -17.21 2.82 6.31
CA ALA A 483 -16.70 2.39 5.02
C ALA A 483 -17.05 0.93 4.70
N ALA A 484 -16.93 0.03 5.66
CA ALA A 484 -17.31 -1.38 5.50
C ALA A 484 -18.82 -1.56 5.31
N ALA A 485 -19.65 -0.85 6.08
CA ALA A 485 -21.11 -0.95 5.99
C ALA A 485 -21.64 -0.60 4.61
N SER A 486 -21.02 0.38 3.90
CA SER A 486 -21.43 0.75 2.55
C SER A 486 -21.30 -0.36 1.52
N VAL A 487 -20.35 -1.29 1.73
CA VAL A 487 -20.12 -2.43 0.84
C VAL A 487 -21.23 -3.46 0.96
N PHE A 488 -21.69 -3.74 2.19
CA PHE A 488 -22.76 -4.70 2.45
C PHE A 488 -24.17 -4.16 2.17
N ALA A 489 -24.34 -2.83 2.18
CA ALA A 489 -25.62 -2.19 1.84
C ALA A 489 -25.88 -2.11 0.33
N ALA A 490 -24.83 -2.16 -0.49
CA ALA A 490 -24.91 -2.00 -1.95
C ALA A 490 -25.83 -3.01 -2.65
N PRO A 491 -25.84 -4.32 -2.32
CA PRO A 491 -26.73 -5.30 -2.94
C PRO A 491 -28.22 -5.01 -2.71
N ALA A 492 -28.58 -4.41 -1.58
CA ALA A 492 -29.98 -4.12 -1.23
C ALA A 492 -30.53 -2.85 -1.94
N ALA A 493 -29.68 -1.91 -2.29
CA ALA A 493 -30.07 -0.65 -2.94
C ALA A 493 -30.24 -0.78 -4.48
N LEU A 494 -29.57 -1.76 -5.09
CA LEU A 494 -29.64 -2.04 -6.53
C LEU A 494 -30.80 -2.98 -6.91
N ALA A 495 -31.48 -3.58 -5.92
CA ALA A 495 -32.67 -4.43 -6.14
C ALA A 495 -33.99 -3.63 -6.18
N LYS A 496 -33.95 -2.32 -6.11
CA LYS A 496 -35.06 -1.38 -6.27
C LYS A 496 -34.88 -0.56 -7.55
#